data_62464af87bab8cf0b46219f88b910186
#
_entry.id   62464af87bab8cf0b46219f88b910186
#
_cell.length_a   1.000
_cell.length_b   1.000
_cell.length_c   1.000
_cell.angle_alpha   90.00
_cell.angle_beta   90.00
_cell.angle_gamma   90.00
#
_symmetry.space_group_name_H-M   'P 1'
#
loop_
_entity.id
_entity.type
_entity.pdbx_description
1 polymer ?
#
loop_
_entity_poly.entity_id
_entity_poly.type
_entity_poly.pdbx_seq_one_letter_code
_entity_poly.pdbx_strand_id
1 'polypeptide(L)'
;MKNTPHGYCICPEGGIKLKKETYDVTGMSCAACSSRVEKAVAKQPGAQQVAVNLLKNSMVVEYDESQLSSAQIIAAVEKAGYGASLHAKPGSAPAAQTAETGGASAAQKAYSDMKKRLALSLIFTIPLFYLSMGHMMGWPLPACFLGMENAITFAFTQFLLLLPIVYINRQYYIVGFKTLWQRSPNMDSLIALGSSAAIVYGIYAIYKIGIGFGQMDMDTVHTYMMELYFESAGTILT
;
A
#
# COMPACT_ATOMS: atom_id res chain seq x y z
N MET A 1 11.69 20.98 -41.53
CA MET A 1 11.14 20.58 -40.21
C MET A 1 10.75 21.85 -39.48
N LYS A 2 9.45 22.22 -39.47
CA LYS A 2 8.95 23.40 -38.75
C LYS A 2 8.34 22.94 -37.45
N ASN A 3 8.98 23.26 -36.33
CA ASN A 3 8.45 23.04 -34.97
C ASN A 3 7.25 23.97 -34.76
N THR A 4 6.06 23.40 -34.72
CA THR A 4 4.89 24.10 -34.20
C THR A 4 4.75 23.88 -32.70
N PRO A 5 4.30 24.87 -31.91
CA PRO A 5 4.29 24.82 -30.43
C PRO A 5 3.24 23.90 -29.78
N HIS A 6 2.49 23.15 -30.54
CA HIS A 6 1.55 22.15 -30.08
C HIS A 6 2.01 20.78 -30.59
N GLY A 7 2.58 19.95 -29.73
CA GLY A 7 3.20 18.65 -29.97
C GLY A 7 2.49 17.64 -30.88
N TYR A 8 2.15 18.05 -32.11
CA TYR A 8 1.61 17.20 -33.17
C TYR A 8 2.74 16.82 -34.11
N CYS A 9 3.08 15.54 -34.18
CA CYS A 9 3.85 15.00 -35.29
C CYS A 9 2.89 14.70 -36.45
N ILE A 10 2.99 15.45 -37.54
CA ILE A 10 2.25 15.17 -38.79
C ILE A 10 3.11 14.19 -39.60
N CYS A 11 2.67 12.95 -39.74
CA CYS A 11 3.17 12.03 -40.75
C CYS A 11 2.43 12.29 -42.06
N PRO A 12 3.11 12.37 -43.22
CA PRO A 12 2.47 12.50 -44.53
C PRO A 12 1.88 11.11 -44.93
N GLU A 13 0.61 11.11 -45.31
CA GLU A 13 -0.22 10.04 -45.85
C GLU A 13 -1.14 9.31 -44.83
N GLY A 14 -2.41 9.79 -44.78
CA GLY A 14 -3.51 9.10 -44.08
C GLY A 14 -3.66 9.51 -42.62
N GLY A 15 -3.97 10.80 -42.38
CA GLY A 15 -4.07 11.54 -41.13
C GLY A 15 -4.63 10.89 -39.87
N ILE A 16 -3.91 10.01 -39.20
CA ILE A 16 -4.16 9.67 -37.80
C ILE A 16 -3.60 10.81 -36.95
N LYS A 17 -4.47 11.56 -36.28
CA LYS A 17 -4.05 12.61 -35.33
C LYS A 17 -3.58 11.94 -34.06
N LEU A 18 -2.29 11.57 -34.01
CA LEU A 18 -1.66 11.06 -32.80
C LEU A 18 -1.45 12.22 -31.82
N LYS A 19 -2.01 12.09 -30.64
CA LYS A 19 -1.85 12.99 -29.51
C LYS A 19 -0.97 12.34 -28.47
N LYS A 20 0.01 13.10 -27.98
CA LYS A 20 0.88 12.68 -26.90
C LYS A 20 0.57 13.47 -25.64
N GLU A 21 0.14 12.79 -24.60
CA GLU A 21 -0.20 13.41 -23.32
C GLU A 21 0.52 12.73 -22.16
N THR A 22 0.76 13.53 -21.13
CA THR A 22 1.36 13.04 -19.88
C THR A 22 0.29 13.06 -18.78
N TYR A 23 0.22 11.98 -18.01
CA TYR A 23 -0.69 11.83 -16.90
C TYR A 23 0.09 11.59 -15.62
N ASP A 24 -0.35 12.19 -14.52
CA ASP A 24 0.12 11.86 -13.18
C ASP A 24 -0.65 10.65 -12.69
N VAL A 25 0.04 9.60 -12.27
CA VAL A 25 -0.56 8.35 -11.80
C VAL A 25 -0.24 8.16 -10.33
N THR A 26 -1.27 8.00 -9.50
CA THR A 26 -1.13 7.82 -8.06
C THR A 26 -1.45 6.39 -7.65
N GLY A 27 -0.77 5.91 -6.57
CA GLY A 27 -1.00 4.56 -6.03
C GLY A 27 -0.05 3.49 -6.58
N MET A 28 0.92 3.85 -7.43
CA MET A 28 1.95 2.91 -7.87
C MET A 28 3.06 2.81 -6.82
N SER A 29 3.28 1.61 -6.27
CA SER A 29 4.31 1.34 -5.26
C SER A 29 5.40 0.38 -5.75
N CYS A 30 5.20 -0.30 -6.88
CA CYS A 30 6.12 -1.34 -7.37
C CYS A 30 6.11 -1.46 -8.90
N ALA A 31 7.13 -2.15 -9.45
CA ALA A 31 7.24 -2.39 -10.89
C ALA A 31 6.05 -3.17 -11.48
N ALA A 32 5.44 -4.06 -10.70
CA ALA A 32 4.23 -4.78 -11.13
C ALA A 32 3.03 -3.83 -11.27
N CYS A 33 2.96 -2.78 -10.44
CA CYS A 33 1.93 -1.74 -10.52
C CYS A 33 2.05 -0.93 -11.82
N SER A 34 3.28 -0.49 -12.17
CA SER A 34 3.53 0.26 -13.41
C SER A 34 3.22 -0.57 -14.65
N SER A 35 3.65 -1.84 -14.70
CA SER A 35 3.32 -2.76 -15.79
C SER A 35 1.82 -3.03 -15.93
N ARG A 36 1.07 -2.99 -14.83
CA ARG A 36 -0.38 -3.16 -14.85
C ARG A 36 -1.09 -1.95 -15.43
N VAL A 37 -0.69 -0.74 -15.02
CA VAL A 37 -1.22 0.51 -15.58
C VAL A 37 -0.95 0.55 -17.08
N GLU A 38 0.29 0.25 -17.49
CA GLU A 38 0.70 0.19 -18.89
C GLU A 38 -0.17 -0.78 -19.71
N LYS A 39 -0.35 -2.02 -19.22
CA LYS A 39 -1.20 -3.03 -19.89
C LYS A 39 -2.68 -2.62 -19.92
N ALA A 40 -3.19 -1.94 -18.90
CA ALA A 40 -4.58 -1.51 -18.85
C ALA A 40 -4.89 -0.44 -19.89
N VAL A 41 -3.97 0.51 -20.09
CA VAL A 41 -4.10 1.57 -21.09
C VAL A 41 -3.77 1.08 -22.49
N ALA A 42 -2.76 0.23 -22.66
CA ALA A 42 -2.40 -0.37 -23.95
C ALA A 42 -3.50 -1.26 -24.55
N LYS A 43 -4.42 -1.78 -23.73
CA LYS A 43 -5.59 -2.53 -24.20
C LYS A 43 -6.71 -1.66 -24.75
N GLN A 44 -6.65 -0.35 -24.59
CA GLN A 44 -7.68 0.55 -25.12
C GLN A 44 -7.53 0.71 -26.62
N PRO A 45 -8.66 0.65 -27.38
CA PRO A 45 -8.62 0.91 -28.81
C PRO A 45 -8.14 2.35 -29.07
N GLY A 46 -7.16 2.51 -29.96
CA GLY A 46 -6.55 3.82 -30.26
C GLY A 46 -5.28 4.13 -29.47
N ALA A 47 -4.91 3.36 -28.45
CA ALA A 47 -3.62 3.49 -27.77
C ALA A 47 -2.50 2.92 -28.66
N GLN A 48 -1.50 3.76 -28.99
CA GLN A 48 -0.36 3.37 -29.84
C GLN A 48 0.89 3.06 -28.98
N GLN A 49 1.23 3.96 -28.06
CA GLN A 49 2.37 3.78 -27.20
C GLN A 49 2.04 4.27 -25.79
N VAL A 50 2.36 3.44 -24.79
CA VAL A 50 2.18 3.75 -23.39
C VAL A 50 3.52 3.55 -22.70
N ALA A 51 4.00 4.55 -21.97
CA ALA A 51 5.23 4.47 -21.18
C ALA A 51 4.95 4.96 -19.77
N VAL A 52 5.10 4.09 -18.79
CA VAL A 52 4.87 4.40 -17.37
C VAL A 52 6.20 4.56 -16.65
N ASN A 53 6.35 5.69 -15.94
CA ASN A 53 7.52 5.96 -15.11
C ASN A 53 7.13 5.90 -13.63
N LEU A 54 7.56 4.82 -12.96
CA LEU A 54 7.29 4.59 -11.55
C LEU A 54 7.91 5.66 -10.64
N LEU A 55 9.16 6.08 -10.95
CA LEU A 55 9.90 7.04 -10.10
C LEU A 55 9.28 8.44 -10.13
N LYS A 56 8.70 8.81 -11.27
CA LYS A 56 8.04 10.12 -11.45
C LYS A 56 6.54 10.06 -11.18
N ASN A 57 6.00 8.87 -10.91
CA ASN A 57 4.56 8.63 -10.81
C ASN A 57 3.80 9.22 -12.02
N SER A 58 4.36 9.05 -13.22
CA SER A 58 3.83 9.63 -14.45
C SER A 58 3.71 8.57 -15.54
N MET A 59 2.75 8.79 -16.44
CA MET A 59 2.52 7.97 -17.62
C MET A 59 2.44 8.88 -18.85
N VAL A 60 3.11 8.49 -19.92
CA VAL A 60 3.03 9.14 -21.23
C VAL A 60 2.27 8.21 -22.15
N VAL A 61 1.22 8.72 -22.79
CA VAL A 61 0.39 7.97 -23.72
C VAL A 61 0.38 8.69 -25.07
N GLU A 62 0.67 7.94 -26.12
CA GLU A 62 0.46 8.34 -27.52
C GLU A 62 -0.77 7.60 -28.03
N TYR A 63 -1.80 8.32 -28.43
CA TYR A 63 -3.07 7.75 -28.82
C TYR A 63 -3.75 8.52 -29.96
N ASP A 64 -4.66 7.86 -30.66
CA ASP A 64 -5.51 8.46 -31.69
C ASP A 64 -6.71 9.16 -31.02
N GLU A 65 -6.75 10.50 -31.15
CA GLU A 65 -7.81 11.33 -30.55
C GLU A 65 -9.20 11.02 -31.12
N SER A 66 -9.28 10.41 -32.32
CA SER A 66 -10.54 10.02 -32.94
C SER A 66 -11.17 8.76 -32.32
N GLN A 67 -10.34 7.91 -31.68
CA GLN A 67 -10.76 6.61 -31.13
C GLN A 67 -10.72 6.58 -29.61
N LEU A 68 -9.85 7.36 -28.97
CA LEU A 68 -9.61 7.30 -27.54
C LEU A 68 -9.55 8.71 -26.96
N SER A 69 -10.31 8.97 -25.91
CA SER A 69 -10.30 10.26 -25.19
C SER A 69 -9.48 10.18 -23.91
N SER A 70 -8.97 11.34 -23.44
CA SER A 70 -8.24 11.43 -22.16
C SER A 70 -9.08 10.95 -20.97
N ALA A 71 -10.41 11.15 -20.99
CA ALA A 71 -11.31 10.65 -19.96
C ALA A 71 -11.37 9.10 -19.92
N GLN A 72 -11.32 8.45 -21.07
CA GLN A 72 -11.29 6.98 -21.15
C GLN A 72 -9.96 6.41 -20.68
N ILE A 73 -8.85 7.11 -20.94
CA ILE A 73 -7.53 6.73 -20.41
C ILE A 73 -7.55 6.81 -18.87
N ILE A 74 -8.05 7.89 -18.29
CA ILE A 74 -8.20 8.05 -16.84
C ILE A 74 -9.09 6.92 -16.28
N ALA A 75 -10.25 6.68 -16.87
CA ALA A 75 -11.16 5.62 -16.44
C ALA A 75 -10.52 4.22 -16.51
N ALA A 76 -9.67 3.95 -17.52
CA ALA A 76 -8.96 2.68 -17.64
C ALA A 76 -7.93 2.48 -16.50
N VAL A 77 -7.23 3.55 -16.09
CA VAL A 77 -6.29 3.55 -14.96
C VAL A 77 -7.05 3.39 -13.64
N GLU A 78 -8.17 4.08 -13.47
CA GLU A 78 -9.04 3.95 -12.28
C GLU A 78 -9.62 2.54 -12.15
N LYS A 79 -10.05 1.94 -13.26
CA LYS A 79 -10.52 0.56 -13.32
C LYS A 79 -9.42 -0.44 -12.96
N ALA A 80 -8.16 -0.12 -13.26
CA ALA A 80 -7.01 -0.91 -12.84
C ALA A 80 -6.67 -0.74 -11.34
N GLY A 81 -7.34 0.19 -10.64
CA GLY A 81 -7.20 0.42 -9.20
C GLY A 81 -6.23 1.54 -8.80
N TYR A 82 -5.82 2.38 -9.78
CA TYR A 82 -4.89 3.50 -9.59
C TYR A 82 -5.60 4.82 -9.87
N GLY A 83 -5.09 5.93 -9.32
CA GLY A 83 -5.60 7.25 -9.68
C GLY A 83 -4.83 7.81 -10.87
N ALA A 84 -5.52 8.52 -11.77
CA ALA A 84 -4.88 9.24 -12.87
C ALA A 84 -5.46 10.65 -13.02
N SER A 85 -4.59 11.61 -13.34
CA SER A 85 -4.97 12.99 -13.66
C SER A 85 -4.10 13.50 -14.80
N LEU A 86 -4.65 14.38 -15.61
CA LEU A 86 -3.89 14.99 -16.71
C LEU A 86 -2.79 15.89 -16.11
N HIS A 87 -1.56 15.72 -16.57
CA HIS A 87 -0.45 16.58 -16.14
C HIS A 87 -0.64 17.98 -16.73
N ALA A 88 -1.02 18.96 -15.87
CA ALA A 88 -1.25 20.32 -16.31
C ALA A 88 0.06 20.97 -16.79
N LYS A 89 0.15 21.29 -18.09
CA LYS A 89 1.22 22.11 -18.65
C LYS A 89 1.04 23.53 -18.15
N PRO A 90 2.09 24.25 -17.71
CA PRO A 90 1.98 25.66 -17.37
C PRO A 90 1.70 26.49 -18.64
N GLY A 91 0.47 26.95 -18.80
CA GLY A 91 0.16 27.83 -19.93
C GLY A 91 -1.27 27.84 -20.48
N SER A 92 -2.33 27.65 -19.69
CA SER A 92 -3.66 28.15 -20.03
C SER A 92 -4.56 28.20 -18.81
N ALA A 93 -4.75 29.37 -18.23
CA ALA A 93 -5.75 29.68 -17.21
C ALA A 93 -7.14 29.87 -17.85
N PRO A 94 -8.30 29.65 -17.12
CA PRO A 94 -8.60 30.52 -16.02
C PRO A 94 -9.09 29.85 -14.71
N ALA A 95 -8.61 30.43 -13.63
CA ALA A 95 -9.23 30.56 -12.32
C ALA A 95 -9.71 29.27 -11.57
N ALA A 96 -8.81 28.67 -10.83
CA ALA A 96 -9.00 28.40 -9.39
C ALA A 96 -7.64 28.04 -8.79
N GLN A 97 -7.17 28.95 -7.99
CA GLN A 97 -5.95 29.02 -7.21
C GLN A 97 -5.45 27.69 -6.58
N THR A 98 -4.09 27.62 -6.50
CA THR A 98 -3.23 26.69 -5.76
C THR A 98 -2.76 25.43 -6.50
N ALA A 99 -1.84 25.59 -7.49
CA ALA A 99 -1.03 24.47 -7.98
C ALA A 99 0.32 24.90 -8.61
N GLU A 100 1.00 25.89 -8.06
CA GLU A 100 2.39 26.20 -8.46
C GLU A 100 3.35 25.88 -7.30
N THR A 101 3.51 24.65 -7.02
CA THR A 101 4.63 23.99 -6.30
C THR A 101 4.32 22.49 -6.11
N GLY A 102 3.41 21.93 -6.89
CA GLY A 102 2.71 20.68 -6.59
C GLY A 102 3.56 19.40 -6.69
N GLY A 103 4.51 19.30 -7.59
CA GLY A 103 5.25 18.05 -7.79
C GLY A 103 6.29 17.78 -6.70
N ALA A 104 7.13 18.76 -6.40
CA ALA A 104 8.14 18.61 -5.34
C ALA A 104 7.51 18.65 -3.95
N SER A 105 6.49 19.51 -3.72
CA SER A 105 5.81 19.60 -2.43
C SER A 105 4.89 18.42 -2.15
N ALA A 106 4.25 17.83 -3.16
CA ALA A 106 3.43 16.63 -3.01
C ALA A 106 4.31 15.41 -2.71
N ALA A 107 5.45 15.24 -3.39
CA ALA A 107 6.42 14.20 -3.09
C ALA A 107 7.04 14.41 -1.69
N GLN A 108 7.33 15.64 -1.31
CA GLN A 108 7.86 15.99 0.00
C GLN A 108 6.82 15.76 1.12
N LYS A 109 5.56 16.07 0.90
CA LYS A 109 4.45 15.76 1.82
C LYS A 109 4.26 14.24 1.94
N ALA A 110 4.21 13.51 0.82
CA ALA A 110 4.10 12.05 0.83
C ALA A 110 5.26 11.40 1.58
N TYR A 111 6.49 11.88 1.39
CA TYR A 111 7.66 11.42 2.12
C TYR A 111 7.58 11.75 3.62
N SER A 112 7.15 12.95 3.99
CA SER A 112 6.99 13.35 5.39
C SER A 112 5.90 12.55 6.10
N ASP A 113 4.80 12.25 5.42
CA ASP A 113 3.70 11.45 5.95
C ASP A 113 4.09 9.98 6.09
N MET A 114 4.85 9.44 5.13
CA MET A 114 5.42 8.10 5.23
C MET A 114 6.41 7.98 6.40
N LYS A 115 7.27 8.99 6.57
CA LYS A 115 8.22 9.06 7.68
C LYS A 115 7.53 9.16 9.05
N LYS A 116 6.45 9.94 9.16
CA LYS A 116 5.63 10.04 10.38
C LYS A 116 4.94 8.71 10.70
N ARG A 117 4.37 8.04 9.69
CA ARG A 117 3.75 6.71 9.85
C ARG A 117 4.77 5.69 10.36
N LEU A 118 5.96 5.64 9.73
CA LEU A 118 7.03 4.74 10.15
C LEU A 118 7.47 5.03 11.58
N ALA A 119 7.71 6.28 11.93
CA ALA A 119 8.11 6.65 13.30
C ALA A 119 7.03 6.28 14.32
N LEU A 120 5.77 6.51 13.99
CA LEU A 120 4.65 6.21 14.88
C LEU A 120 4.44 4.70 15.04
N SER A 121 4.55 3.91 13.95
CA SER A 121 4.47 2.45 14.06
C SER A 121 5.65 1.86 14.83
N LEU A 122 6.88 2.38 14.66
CA LEU A 122 8.06 1.96 15.43
C LEU A 122 7.89 2.14 16.94
N ILE A 123 7.22 3.21 17.38
CA ILE A 123 6.95 3.45 18.81
C ILE A 123 6.16 2.28 19.43
N PHE A 124 5.26 1.67 18.69
CA PHE A 124 4.47 0.52 19.18
C PHE A 124 5.13 -0.83 18.84
N THR A 125 5.86 -0.92 17.75
CA THR A 125 6.54 -2.17 17.33
C THR A 125 7.72 -2.51 18.23
N ILE A 126 8.50 -1.51 18.68
CA ILE A 126 9.65 -1.76 19.58
C ILE A 126 9.21 -2.39 20.91
N PRO A 127 8.21 -1.86 21.66
CA PRO A 127 7.75 -2.52 22.88
C PRO A 127 7.07 -3.87 22.63
N LEU A 128 6.37 -4.02 21.50
CA LEU A 128 5.79 -5.30 21.10
C LEU A 128 6.89 -6.36 20.91
N PHE A 129 7.95 -6.02 20.17
CA PHE A 129 9.09 -6.88 19.93
C PHE A 129 9.86 -7.18 21.24
N TYR A 130 10.03 -6.16 22.10
CA TYR A 130 10.68 -6.34 23.40
C TYR A 130 9.92 -7.31 24.29
N LEU A 131 8.59 -7.24 24.33
CA LEU A 131 7.75 -8.15 25.10
C LEU A 131 7.86 -9.60 24.55
N SER A 132 7.73 -9.78 23.25
CA SER A 132 7.77 -11.10 22.62
C SER A 132 9.15 -11.76 22.78
N MET A 133 10.22 -11.09 22.34
CA MET A 133 11.58 -11.62 22.44
C MET A 133 12.09 -11.67 23.87
N GLY A 134 11.68 -10.71 24.73
CA GLY A 134 12.09 -10.66 26.12
C GLY A 134 11.64 -11.88 26.92
N HIS A 135 10.43 -12.38 26.66
CA HIS A 135 9.94 -13.61 27.28
C HIS A 135 10.77 -14.84 26.85
N MET A 136 11.15 -14.91 25.58
CA MET A 136 11.91 -16.03 25.02
C MET A 136 13.39 -16.00 25.44
N MET A 137 13.99 -14.81 25.54
CA MET A 137 15.42 -14.63 25.88
C MET A 137 15.68 -14.39 27.37
N GLY A 138 14.63 -14.35 28.20
CA GLY A 138 14.79 -14.13 29.65
C GLY A 138 15.24 -12.71 30.02
N TRP A 139 14.87 -11.70 29.21
CA TRP A 139 15.15 -10.30 29.54
C TRP A 139 14.35 -9.86 30.77
N PRO A 140 14.79 -8.80 31.48
CA PRO A 140 14.07 -8.30 32.64
C PRO A 140 12.72 -7.72 32.20
N LEU A 141 11.67 -8.53 32.30
CA LEU A 141 10.29 -8.15 32.08
C LEU A 141 9.62 -7.80 33.42
N PRO A 142 8.65 -6.88 33.44
CA PRO A 142 7.83 -6.64 34.61
C PRO A 142 7.16 -7.94 35.11
N ALA A 143 7.06 -8.10 36.43
CA ALA A 143 6.52 -9.33 37.05
C ALA A 143 5.10 -9.69 36.57
N CYS A 144 4.32 -8.70 36.10
CA CYS A 144 2.97 -8.91 35.55
C CYS A 144 2.95 -9.67 34.20
N PHE A 145 4.10 -9.84 33.54
CA PHE A 145 4.23 -10.58 32.27
C PHE A 145 5.00 -11.89 32.45
N LEU A 146 5.50 -12.18 33.63
CA LEU A 146 6.23 -13.39 33.93
C LEU A 146 5.29 -14.43 34.54
N GLY A 147 5.54 -15.70 34.19
CA GLY A 147 4.78 -16.85 34.71
C GLY A 147 3.56 -17.21 33.85
N MET A 148 3.20 -18.47 33.90
CA MET A 148 2.04 -19.02 33.16
C MET A 148 0.71 -18.39 33.59
N GLU A 149 0.59 -18.02 34.88
CA GLU A 149 -0.59 -17.37 35.45
C GLU A 149 -0.94 -16.06 34.70
N ASN A 150 0.06 -15.39 34.14
CA ASN A 150 -0.09 -14.11 33.42
C ASN A 150 -0.12 -14.26 31.89
N ALA A 151 -0.20 -15.47 31.36
CA ALA A 151 -0.16 -15.74 29.91
C ALA A 151 -1.26 -15.00 29.14
N ILE A 152 -2.48 -14.88 29.69
CA ILE A 152 -3.57 -14.12 29.08
C ILE A 152 -3.22 -12.64 29.06
N THR A 153 -2.73 -12.06 30.15
CA THR A 153 -2.34 -10.65 30.25
C THR A 153 -1.22 -10.34 29.27
N PHE A 154 -0.26 -11.23 29.13
CA PHE A 154 0.84 -11.13 28.19
C PHE A 154 0.34 -11.12 26.72
N ALA A 155 -0.46 -12.11 26.35
CA ALA A 155 -1.00 -12.23 25.00
C ALA A 155 -1.95 -11.06 24.64
N PHE A 156 -2.79 -10.66 25.58
CA PHE A 156 -3.72 -9.54 25.36
C PHE A 156 -2.99 -8.19 25.25
N THR A 157 -1.91 -7.98 26.01
CA THR A 157 -1.08 -6.76 25.91
C THR A 157 -0.40 -6.67 24.55
N GLN A 158 0.12 -7.77 24.01
CA GLN A 158 0.68 -7.81 22.66
C GLN A 158 -0.38 -7.47 21.62
N PHE A 159 -1.58 -8.03 21.75
CA PHE A 159 -2.70 -7.72 20.88
C PHE A 159 -3.08 -6.24 20.93
N LEU A 160 -3.15 -5.63 22.13
CA LEU A 160 -3.43 -4.20 22.28
C LEU A 160 -2.35 -3.31 21.66
N LEU A 161 -1.08 -3.71 21.74
CA LEU A 161 0.03 -2.98 21.10
C LEU A 161 0.00 -3.11 19.57
N LEU A 162 -0.53 -4.21 19.05
CA LEU A 162 -0.67 -4.42 17.62
C LEU A 162 -1.78 -3.56 16.99
N LEU A 163 -2.88 -3.31 17.71
CA LEU A 163 -4.03 -2.54 17.18
C LEU A 163 -3.67 -1.18 16.60
N PRO A 164 -2.89 -0.30 17.29
CA PRO A 164 -2.46 0.97 16.70
C PRO A 164 -1.59 0.79 15.47
N ILE A 165 -0.73 -0.23 15.41
CA ILE A 165 0.11 -0.52 14.24
C ILE A 165 -0.79 -0.84 13.04
N VAL A 166 -1.79 -1.70 13.21
CA VAL A 166 -2.78 -2.06 12.17
C VAL A 166 -3.57 -0.82 11.71
N TYR A 167 -3.98 0.04 12.65
CA TYR A 167 -4.74 1.25 12.33
C TYR A 167 -3.92 2.27 11.53
N ILE A 168 -2.67 2.51 11.93
CA ILE A 168 -1.74 3.41 11.23
C ILE A 168 -1.49 2.90 9.80
N ASN A 169 -1.34 1.60 9.65
CA ASN A 169 -0.98 0.93 8.41
C ASN A 169 -2.20 0.34 7.66
N ARG A 170 -3.42 0.77 8.00
CA ARG A 170 -4.68 0.28 7.37
C ARG A 170 -4.70 0.37 5.85
N GLN A 171 -3.89 1.25 5.26
CA GLN A 171 -3.81 1.42 3.82
C GLN A 171 -3.35 0.16 3.10
N TYR A 172 -2.43 -0.63 3.69
CA TYR A 172 -1.99 -1.91 3.15
C TYR A 172 -3.15 -2.92 3.07
N TYR A 173 -4.05 -2.91 4.04
CA TYR A 173 -5.24 -3.78 4.02
C TYR A 173 -6.24 -3.33 2.94
N ILE A 174 -6.53 -2.03 2.84
CA ILE A 174 -7.49 -1.50 1.87
C ILE A 174 -7.01 -1.76 0.45
N VAL A 175 -5.74 -1.43 0.15
CA VAL A 175 -5.15 -1.64 -1.18
C VAL A 175 -4.93 -3.13 -1.44
N GLY A 176 -4.38 -3.87 -0.48
CA GLY A 176 -4.06 -5.28 -0.59
C GLY A 176 -5.29 -6.15 -0.86
N PHE A 177 -6.37 -5.98 -0.10
CA PHE A 177 -7.61 -6.73 -0.33
C PHE A 177 -8.33 -6.29 -1.61
N LYS A 178 -8.31 -5.00 -1.96
CA LYS A 178 -8.87 -4.51 -3.21
C LYS A 178 -8.18 -5.14 -4.43
N THR A 179 -6.86 -5.18 -4.44
CA THR A 179 -6.07 -5.78 -5.54
C THR A 179 -6.21 -7.30 -5.58
N LEU A 180 -6.34 -7.94 -4.42
CA LEU A 180 -6.63 -9.38 -4.33
C LEU A 180 -7.99 -9.72 -4.95
N TRP A 181 -9.03 -8.95 -4.62
CA TRP A 181 -10.37 -9.11 -5.19
C TRP A 181 -10.38 -8.92 -6.71
N GLN A 182 -9.56 -8.01 -7.21
CA GLN A 182 -9.39 -7.77 -8.65
C GLN A 182 -8.53 -8.83 -9.37
N ARG A 183 -8.20 -9.95 -8.68
CA ARG A 183 -7.35 -11.04 -9.19
C ARG A 183 -5.99 -10.58 -9.70
N SER A 184 -5.43 -9.56 -9.08
CA SER A 184 -4.12 -9.01 -9.42
C SER A 184 -3.35 -8.70 -8.14
N PRO A 185 -2.95 -9.77 -7.41
CA PRO A 185 -2.20 -9.61 -6.18
C PRO A 185 -0.91 -8.83 -6.41
N ASN A 186 -0.62 -7.95 -5.50
CA ASN A 186 0.62 -7.17 -5.43
C ASN A 186 1.31 -7.41 -4.08
N MET A 187 2.42 -6.71 -3.84
CA MET A 187 3.15 -6.80 -2.57
C MET A 187 2.26 -6.43 -1.37
N ASP A 188 1.40 -5.43 -1.50
CA ASP A 188 0.46 -5.03 -0.45
C ASP A 188 -0.56 -6.14 -0.13
N SER A 189 -0.96 -6.94 -1.14
CA SER A 189 -1.84 -8.10 -0.94
C SER A 189 -1.18 -9.19 -0.10
N LEU A 190 0.13 -9.42 -0.30
CA LEU A 190 0.89 -10.39 0.47
C LEU A 190 1.03 -9.94 1.93
N ILE A 191 1.34 -8.65 2.13
CA ILE A 191 1.43 -8.03 3.46
C ILE A 191 0.08 -8.13 4.19
N ALA A 192 -1.01 -7.75 3.51
CA ALA A 192 -2.36 -7.79 4.08
C ALA A 192 -2.79 -9.22 4.45
N LEU A 193 -2.52 -10.20 3.58
CA LEU A 193 -2.88 -11.60 3.83
C LEU A 193 -2.05 -12.19 4.97
N GLY A 194 -0.72 -12.01 4.95
CA GLY A 194 0.18 -12.56 5.96
C GLY A 194 -0.09 -11.98 7.35
N SER A 195 -0.21 -10.65 7.45
CA SER A 195 -0.52 -10.01 8.73
C SER A 195 -1.92 -10.34 9.24
N SER A 196 -2.93 -10.46 8.35
CA SER A 196 -4.28 -10.90 8.74
C SER A 196 -4.29 -12.33 9.28
N ALA A 197 -3.55 -13.24 8.63
CA ALA A 197 -3.43 -14.62 9.10
C ALA A 197 -2.79 -14.70 10.48
N ALA A 198 -1.72 -13.93 10.73
CA ALA A 198 -1.06 -13.87 12.02
C ALA A 198 -1.97 -13.30 13.13
N ILE A 199 -2.77 -12.27 12.80
CA ILE A 199 -3.75 -11.69 13.73
C ILE A 199 -4.85 -12.70 14.07
N VAL A 200 -5.43 -13.37 13.08
CA VAL A 200 -6.48 -14.38 13.28
C VAL A 200 -5.96 -15.54 14.12
N TYR A 201 -4.75 -16.02 13.80
CA TYR A 201 -4.11 -17.06 14.60
C TYR A 201 -3.84 -16.62 16.04
N GLY A 202 -3.35 -15.39 16.24
CA GLY A 202 -3.11 -14.83 17.57
C GLY A 202 -4.38 -14.71 18.41
N ILE A 203 -5.52 -14.30 17.81
CA ILE A 203 -6.83 -14.29 18.47
C ILE A 203 -7.24 -15.73 18.86
N TYR A 204 -7.05 -16.68 17.95
CA TYR A 204 -7.30 -18.09 18.24
C TYR A 204 -6.43 -18.61 19.39
N ALA A 205 -5.15 -18.24 19.43
CA ALA A 205 -4.22 -18.61 20.49
C ALA A 205 -4.67 -18.04 21.85
N ILE A 206 -5.09 -16.76 21.91
CA ILE A 206 -5.67 -16.16 23.13
C ILE A 206 -6.87 -16.95 23.62
N TYR A 207 -7.76 -17.35 22.70
CA TYR A 207 -8.94 -18.15 23.04
C TYR A 207 -8.54 -19.53 23.61
N LYS A 208 -7.54 -20.19 23.01
CA LYS A 208 -7.02 -21.47 23.49
C LYS A 208 -6.33 -21.38 24.86
N ILE A 209 -5.57 -20.30 25.09
CA ILE A 209 -4.98 -20.01 26.41
C ILE A 209 -6.09 -19.90 27.47
N GLY A 210 -7.19 -19.18 27.15
CA GLY A 210 -8.34 -19.05 28.05
C GLY A 210 -9.01 -20.38 28.38
N ILE A 211 -9.18 -21.27 27.40
CA ILE A 211 -9.73 -22.63 27.62
C ILE A 211 -8.77 -23.45 28.46
N GLY A 212 -7.45 -23.42 28.14
CA GLY A 212 -6.43 -24.15 28.88
C GLY A 212 -6.45 -23.81 30.38
N PHE A 213 -6.61 -22.54 30.72
CA PHE A 213 -6.81 -22.13 32.12
C PHE A 213 -8.09 -22.73 32.74
N GLY A 214 -9.19 -22.74 32.02
CA GLY A 214 -10.46 -23.31 32.51
C GLY A 214 -10.41 -24.82 32.73
N GLN A 215 -9.55 -25.51 31.97
CA GLN A 215 -9.36 -26.97 32.08
C GLN A 215 -8.17 -27.39 32.94
N MET A 216 -7.42 -26.43 33.50
CA MET A 216 -6.15 -26.67 34.22
C MET A 216 -5.09 -27.36 33.35
N ASP A 217 -5.16 -27.23 32.04
CA ASP A 217 -4.22 -27.79 31.08
C ASP A 217 -3.10 -26.79 30.80
N MET A 218 -2.05 -26.84 31.61
CA MET A 218 -0.92 -25.92 31.53
C MET A 218 -0.02 -26.17 30.30
N ASP A 219 -0.04 -27.37 29.74
CA ASP A 219 0.73 -27.71 28.53
C ASP A 219 0.13 -26.98 27.33
N THR A 220 -1.19 -26.95 27.21
CA THR A 220 -1.89 -26.18 26.21
C THR A 220 -1.61 -24.66 26.36
N VAL A 221 -1.66 -24.13 27.59
CA VAL A 221 -1.34 -22.73 27.86
C VAL A 221 0.08 -22.40 27.43
N HIS A 222 1.06 -23.23 27.80
CA HIS A 222 2.45 -23.02 27.43
C HIS A 222 2.68 -23.06 25.93
N THR A 223 2.09 -24.01 25.22
CA THR A 223 2.22 -24.18 23.77
C THR A 223 1.72 -22.93 23.03
N TYR A 224 0.49 -22.49 23.31
CA TYR A 224 -0.10 -21.34 22.62
C TYR A 224 0.51 -19.99 23.04
N MET A 225 1.10 -19.91 24.26
CA MET A 225 1.85 -18.73 24.68
C MET A 225 3.14 -18.56 23.87
N MET A 226 3.82 -19.66 23.53
CA MET A 226 5.04 -19.63 22.69
C MET A 226 4.75 -19.44 21.20
N GLU A 227 3.52 -19.74 20.75
CA GLU A 227 3.10 -19.63 19.34
C GLU A 227 2.37 -18.32 19.04
N LEU A 228 2.58 -17.26 19.82
CA LEU A 228 2.02 -15.95 19.52
C LEU A 228 2.84 -15.25 18.43
N TYR A 229 2.23 -14.95 17.29
CA TYR A 229 2.87 -14.32 16.13
C TYR A 229 2.48 -12.84 15.95
N PHE A 230 2.11 -12.15 17.02
CA PHE A 230 1.74 -10.73 16.95
C PHE A 230 2.91 -9.82 16.58
N GLU A 231 4.14 -10.14 17.03
CA GLU A 231 5.34 -9.43 16.64
C GLU A 231 5.64 -9.57 15.13
N SER A 232 5.38 -10.76 14.57
CA SER A 232 5.55 -11.00 13.13
C SER A 232 4.57 -10.15 12.31
N ALA A 233 3.31 -10.05 12.74
CA ALA A 233 2.33 -9.16 12.11
C ALA A 233 2.75 -7.70 12.23
N GLY A 234 3.23 -7.27 13.41
CA GLY A 234 3.70 -5.91 13.65
C GLY A 234 4.92 -5.54 12.80
N THR A 235 5.91 -6.43 12.71
CA THR A 235 7.13 -6.20 11.90
C THR A 235 6.86 -6.19 10.40
N ILE A 236 5.95 -7.03 9.90
CA ILE A 236 5.55 -7.03 8.49
C ILE A 236 4.85 -5.72 8.11
N LEU A 237 4.12 -5.10 9.04
CA LEU A 237 3.36 -3.86 8.80
C LEU A 237 4.21 -2.59 8.95
N THR A 238 5.35 -2.66 9.64
CA THR A 238 6.23 -1.51 9.91
C THR A 238 7.35 -1.40 8.90
#